data_bcfb6e2a3321cc71cee33b880f1e251a
#
_entry.id   bcfb6e2a3321cc71cee33b880f1e251a
#
_cell.length_a   1.000
_cell.length_b   1.000
_cell.length_c   1.000
_cell.angle_alpha   90.00
_cell.angle_beta   90.00
_cell.angle_gamma   90.00
#
_symmetry.space_group_name_H-M   'P 1'
#
loop_
_entity.id
_entity.type
_entity.pdbx_description
1 polymer ?
#
loop_
_entity_poly.entity_id
_entity_poly.type
_entity_poly.pdbx_seq_one_letter_code
_entity_poly.pdbx_strand_id
1 'polypeptide(L)'
;MTSRQFSSTSFRVGATLAVAGLIALASCGGDESSGSTDASTPTTEAIASTEAPIADTTAPNPSDQPAFSTTWETVDAPSDCMCADGSAFHFYVREASPTKVLFYLEGGGACFSGEMCKPGSGTYSENIAPVSKLEDSPGIFDFANPENPFADYSVVYVPYCTGDVHSGNTTKDYGNGVVVQHKGFVNASSALDTMIERFPNTTQLVVAGSSAGSFPTPVFAAMAGDQLPNADLKVFADSSGAVPDAMGFVVGNWGTLETLPDWPEIEGLTVDQFTPAYTFIKAAEHNPKITFLRHDYAFDPVLSQFAQMAGLSPDNLVSVMRTNESKIEATGANVANWISPGAEHTIAVRDELYTEEMNGVRFIEWLTAFVNGKPEDDNYCLDCAK
;
A
#
# COMPACT_ATOMS: atom_id res chain seq x y z
N MET A 1 25.43 50.36 20.00
CA MET A 1 24.98 50.66 21.37
C MET A 1 23.49 50.45 21.38
N THR A 2 23.03 49.37 21.86
CA THR A 2 22.67 48.82 23.15
C THR A 2 22.22 47.36 22.99
N SER A 3 22.98 46.49 23.63
CA SER A 3 22.65 45.11 23.84
C SER A 3 21.52 44.91 24.83
N ARG A 4 20.59 43.99 24.57
CA ARG A 4 19.74 43.37 25.59
C ARG A 4 19.97 41.88 25.65
N GLN A 5 20.61 41.48 26.75
CA GLN A 5 20.67 40.12 27.23
C GLN A 5 19.29 39.67 27.68
N PHE A 6 18.88 38.44 27.33
CA PHE A 6 17.79 37.75 28.01
C PHE A 6 18.35 36.52 28.73
N SER A 7 18.01 36.50 30.01
CA SER A 7 18.40 35.56 31.05
C SER A 7 17.70 34.22 30.89
N SER A 8 18.48 33.16 31.02
CA SER A 8 18.02 31.78 31.15
C SER A 8 17.48 31.50 32.55
N THR A 9 16.28 30.98 32.64
CA THR A 9 15.73 30.42 33.88
C THR A 9 15.50 28.94 33.71
N SER A 10 16.39 28.14 34.34
CA SER A 10 16.27 26.69 34.42
C SER A 10 15.20 26.32 35.45
N PHE A 11 14.22 25.52 35.03
CA PHE A 11 13.33 24.82 35.97
C PHE A 11 13.75 23.37 36.07
N ARG A 12 14.24 22.98 37.23
CA ARG A 12 14.42 21.61 37.67
C ARG A 12 13.13 21.15 38.34
N VAL A 13 12.54 20.06 37.90
CA VAL A 13 11.53 19.32 38.68
C VAL A 13 12.09 17.94 38.97
N GLY A 14 12.13 17.61 40.24
CA GLY A 14 12.73 16.45 40.80
C GLY A 14 11.86 15.20 40.69
N ALA A 15 12.55 14.08 40.65
CA ALA A 15 12.01 12.73 40.72
C ALA A 15 11.55 12.40 42.14
N THR A 16 10.46 11.66 42.24
CA THR A 16 10.17 10.89 43.45
C THR A 16 9.72 9.49 43.07
N LEU A 17 10.59 8.53 43.40
CA LEU A 17 10.29 7.09 43.43
C LEU A 17 9.36 6.76 44.60
N ALA A 18 8.41 5.86 44.37
CA ALA A 18 7.87 5.05 45.44
C ALA A 18 7.75 3.59 44.96
N VAL A 19 8.48 2.73 45.63
CA VAL A 19 8.50 1.28 45.55
C VAL A 19 7.63 0.72 46.66
N ALA A 20 6.99 -0.38 46.42
CA ALA A 20 6.58 -1.49 47.32
C ALA A 20 5.28 -2.11 46.81
N GLY A 21 5.08 -3.38 46.65
CA GLY A 21 5.67 -4.55 47.21
C GLY A 21 4.65 -5.63 47.41
N LEU A 22 5.10 -6.87 47.23
CA LEU A 22 4.69 -8.14 47.83
C LEU A 22 3.43 -8.87 47.29
N ILE A 23 3.64 -9.96 46.58
CA ILE A 23 3.66 -11.40 46.97
C ILE A 23 2.39 -11.89 47.69
N ALA A 24 1.71 -12.87 47.07
CA ALA A 24 1.15 -14.02 47.78
C ALA A 24 1.05 -15.21 46.85
N LEU A 25 1.84 -16.22 47.19
CA LEU A 25 1.72 -17.62 46.77
C LEU A 25 0.60 -18.29 47.55
N ALA A 26 -0.19 -19.12 46.91
CA ALA A 26 -0.93 -20.18 47.60
C ALA A 26 -0.93 -21.44 46.72
N SER A 27 -0.26 -22.42 47.26
CA SER A 27 -0.15 -23.83 46.89
C SER A 27 -1.25 -24.64 47.61
N CYS A 28 -1.45 -25.86 47.13
CA CYS A 28 -2.07 -27.05 47.66
C CYS A 28 -3.28 -27.50 46.84
N GLY A 29 -3.43 -28.70 46.36
CA GLY A 29 -2.90 -30.00 46.72
C GLY A 29 -3.98 -31.02 46.49
N GLY A 30 -3.66 -32.09 45.81
CA GLY A 30 -4.02 -33.47 45.82
C GLY A 30 -5.48 -33.91 46.09
N ASP A 31 -5.96 -34.83 45.28
CA ASP A 31 -6.09 -36.22 45.75
C ASP A 31 -6.45 -37.16 44.59
N GLU A 32 -5.82 -38.33 44.65
CA GLU A 32 -6.09 -39.49 43.80
C GLU A 32 -7.35 -40.21 44.25
N SER A 33 -8.12 -40.80 43.33
CA SER A 33 -8.95 -41.96 43.63
C SER A 33 -9.05 -42.90 42.44
N SER A 34 -8.50 -44.05 42.62
CA SER A 34 -8.54 -45.25 41.83
C SER A 34 -9.95 -45.88 41.81
N GLY A 35 -10.36 -46.46 40.66
CA GLY A 35 -11.57 -47.27 40.53
C GLY A 35 -11.52 -48.18 39.30
N SER A 36 -11.38 -49.43 39.55
CA SER A 36 -11.13 -50.64 38.79
C SER A 36 -12.27 -51.03 37.84
N THR A 37 -11.86 -51.62 36.71
CA THR A 37 -12.41 -52.75 35.94
C THR A 37 -13.91 -52.82 35.63
N ASP A 38 -14.25 -52.92 34.34
CA ASP A 38 -14.92 -54.13 33.81
C ASP A 38 -14.78 -54.23 32.28
N ALA A 39 -14.43 -55.43 31.83
CA ALA A 39 -14.31 -55.81 30.45
C ALA A 39 -15.67 -56.30 29.93
N SER A 40 -16.14 -55.70 28.83
CA SER A 40 -17.24 -56.26 28.06
C SER A 40 -16.89 -56.17 26.57
N THR A 41 -16.67 -57.29 25.96
CA THR A 41 -16.50 -57.51 24.54
C THR A 41 -17.83 -57.30 23.83
N PRO A 42 -17.95 -56.53 22.78
CA PRO A 42 -19.06 -56.62 21.87
C PRO A 42 -18.66 -57.27 20.54
N THR A 43 -19.51 -58.12 20.17
CA THR A 43 -19.70 -58.94 19.01
C THR A 43 -19.51 -58.17 17.71
N THR A 44 -18.73 -58.77 16.79
CA THR A 44 -18.51 -58.29 15.43
C THR A 44 -19.76 -58.53 14.58
N GLU A 45 -20.50 -57.48 14.23
CA GLU A 45 -21.43 -57.51 13.10
C GLU A 45 -20.73 -56.90 11.88
N ALA A 46 -20.62 -57.72 10.83
CA ALA A 46 -20.09 -57.32 9.52
C ALA A 46 -21.12 -56.43 8.79
N ILE A 47 -20.82 -55.14 8.68
CA ILE A 47 -21.56 -54.25 7.81
C ILE A 47 -20.91 -54.31 6.44
N ALA A 48 -21.65 -54.76 5.44
CA ALA A 48 -21.27 -54.76 4.04
C ALA A 48 -21.11 -53.32 3.56
N SER A 49 -19.88 -52.96 3.23
CA SER A 49 -19.54 -51.68 2.58
C SER A 49 -19.93 -51.74 1.11
N THR A 50 -20.98 -51.04 0.73
CA THR A 50 -21.24 -50.67 -0.66
C THR A 50 -20.36 -49.45 -1.01
N GLU A 51 -19.26 -49.69 -1.65
CA GLU A 51 -18.48 -48.61 -2.28
C GLU A 51 -19.33 -47.91 -3.35
N ALA A 52 -19.63 -46.64 -3.10
CA ALA A 52 -20.09 -45.74 -4.16
C ALA A 52 -18.91 -45.40 -5.07
N PRO A 53 -19.12 -45.28 -6.39
CA PRO A 53 -18.00 -44.94 -7.32
C PRO A 53 -17.43 -43.59 -6.94
N ILE A 54 -16.11 -43.52 -6.71
CA ILE A 54 -15.33 -42.31 -6.55
C ILE A 54 -15.46 -41.54 -7.87
N ALA A 55 -16.13 -40.40 -7.82
CA ALA A 55 -16.10 -39.46 -8.94
C ALA A 55 -14.64 -39.04 -9.17
N ASP A 56 -14.11 -39.38 -10.32
CA ASP A 56 -12.81 -38.97 -10.80
C ASP A 56 -12.83 -37.44 -10.94
N THR A 57 -12.39 -36.71 -9.89
CA THR A 57 -12.13 -35.29 -9.95
C THR A 57 -10.75 -35.12 -10.60
N THR A 58 -10.69 -35.30 -11.91
CA THR A 58 -9.55 -34.82 -12.68
C THR A 58 -9.45 -33.32 -12.46
N ALA A 59 -8.35 -32.88 -11.85
CA ALA A 59 -8.01 -31.47 -11.78
C ALA A 59 -8.11 -30.87 -13.20
N PRO A 60 -8.65 -29.67 -13.39
CA PRO A 60 -8.77 -29.07 -14.70
C PRO A 60 -7.39 -29.01 -15.36
N ASN A 61 -7.35 -29.48 -16.61
CA ASN A 61 -6.12 -29.45 -17.39
C ASN A 61 -5.66 -27.99 -17.54
N PRO A 62 -4.38 -27.64 -17.30
CA PRO A 62 -3.86 -26.30 -17.50
C PRO A 62 -4.14 -25.67 -18.87
N SER A 63 -4.45 -26.51 -19.88
CA SER A 63 -4.83 -26.06 -21.22
C SER A 63 -6.28 -25.55 -21.36
N ASP A 64 -7.11 -25.69 -20.33
CA ASP A 64 -8.53 -25.31 -20.37
C ASP A 64 -8.81 -23.92 -19.73
N GLN A 65 -7.76 -23.22 -19.30
CA GLN A 65 -7.91 -21.82 -18.92
C GLN A 65 -8.13 -20.98 -20.18
N PRO A 66 -9.10 -20.04 -20.17
CA PRO A 66 -9.25 -19.12 -21.28
C PRO A 66 -7.94 -18.37 -21.48
N ALA A 67 -7.48 -18.30 -22.74
CA ALA A 67 -6.30 -17.50 -23.07
C ALA A 67 -6.65 -16.03 -22.77
N PHE A 68 -6.06 -15.48 -21.71
CA PHE A 68 -6.24 -14.08 -21.34
C PHE A 68 -5.66 -13.17 -22.41
N SER A 69 -6.25 -11.97 -22.57
CA SER A 69 -5.68 -10.96 -23.46
C SER A 69 -4.28 -10.59 -22.97
N THR A 70 -3.30 -10.65 -23.85
CA THR A 70 -1.93 -10.19 -23.57
C THR A 70 -1.71 -8.75 -24.00
N THR A 71 -2.74 -8.10 -24.58
CA THR A 71 -2.64 -6.76 -25.13
C THR A 71 -3.17 -5.72 -24.15
N TRP A 72 -2.46 -4.60 -24.09
CA TRP A 72 -2.89 -3.42 -23.39
C TRP A 72 -3.75 -2.54 -24.29
N GLU A 73 -4.89 -2.09 -23.78
CA GLU A 73 -5.74 -1.07 -24.38
C GLU A 73 -5.36 0.29 -23.80
N THR A 74 -5.24 1.30 -24.66
CA THR A 74 -5.16 2.71 -24.22
C THR A 74 -6.56 3.28 -24.12
N VAL A 75 -6.92 3.82 -22.97
CA VAL A 75 -8.23 4.42 -22.70
C VAL A 75 -8.03 5.92 -22.51
N ASP A 76 -8.60 6.71 -23.44
CA ASP A 76 -8.58 8.16 -23.32
C ASP A 76 -9.50 8.60 -22.18
N ALA A 77 -8.97 9.44 -21.27
CA ALA A 77 -9.75 9.98 -20.16
C ALA A 77 -10.56 11.24 -20.57
N PRO A 78 -11.58 11.64 -19.79
CA PRO A 78 -12.30 12.89 -19.99
C PRO A 78 -11.39 14.13 -20.01
N SER A 79 -11.88 15.24 -20.57
CA SER A 79 -11.08 16.45 -20.82
C SER A 79 -10.62 17.21 -19.57
N ASP A 80 -11.17 16.92 -18.41
CA ASP A 80 -10.73 17.43 -17.11
C ASP A 80 -9.56 16.64 -16.50
N CYS A 81 -9.28 15.47 -17.08
CA CYS A 81 -8.07 14.66 -16.80
C CYS A 81 -6.92 15.17 -17.68
N MET A 82 -5.81 15.53 -17.04
CA MET A 82 -4.66 16.08 -17.77
C MET A 82 -3.34 15.87 -17.02
N CYS A 83 -2.24 15.94 -17.74
CA CYS A 83 -0.90 16.01 -17.17
C CYS A 83 -0.57 17.42 -16.65
N ALA A 84 0.56 17.55 -15.97
CA ALA A 84 1.02 18.81 -15.36
C ALA A 84 1.08 20.00 -16.30
N ASP A 85 1.40 19.77 -17.58
CA ASP A 85 1.48 20.79 -18.64
C ASP A 85 0.14 21.09 -19.32
N GLY A 86 -0.94 20.41 -18.90
CA GLY A 86 -2.28 20.52 -19.51
C GLY A 86 -2.50 19.63 -20.72
N SER A 87 -1.55 18.75 -21.08
CA SER A 87 -1.76 17.75 -22.13
C SER A 87 -2.80 16.69 -21.70
N ALA A 88 -3.45 16.07 -22.69
CA ALA A 88 -4.48 15.06 -22.44
C ALA A 88 -3.92 13.85 -21.70
N PHE A 89 -4.73 13.32 -20.78
CA PHE A 89 -4.42 12.13 -20.02
C PHE A 89 -5.06 10.89 -20.63
N HIS A 90 -4.40 9.74 -20.50
CA HIS A 90 -4.94 8.42 -20.81
C HIS A 90 -4.35 7.41 -19.83
N PHE A 91 -5.00 6.26 -19.70
CA PHE A 91 -4.54 5.14 -18.88
C PHE A 91 -4.63 3.84 -19.66
N TYR A 92 -4.14 2.74 -19.06
CA TYR A 92 -4.02 1.47 -19.76
C TYR A 92 -4.84 0.37 -19.07
N VAL A 93 -5.49 -0.47 -19.86
CA VAL A 93 -6.26 -1.61 -19.38
C VAL A 93 -5.77 -2.88 -20.06
N ARG A 94 -5.53 -3.93 -19.27
CA ARG A 94 -5.29 -5.30 -19.72
C ARG A 94 -6.39 -6.19 -19.16
N GLU A 95 -7.17 -6.80 -20.02
CA GLU A 95 -8.28 -7.67 -19.59
C GLU A 95 -7.80 -9.12 -19.46
N ALA A 96 -8.12 -9.75 -18.32
CA ALA A 96 -7.89 -11.15 -18.02
C ALA A 96 -9.07 -11.70 -17.21
N SER A 97 -8.94 -11.86 -15.89
CA SER A 97 -10.07 -12.27 -15.05
C SER A 97 -11.15 -11.19 -14.97
N PRO A 98 -12.44 -11.53 -15.09
CA PRO A 98 -13.53 -10.58 -14.88
C PRO A 98 -13.82 -10.29 -13.39
N THR A 99 -13.18 -11.00 -12.47
CA THR A 99 -13.46 -10.94 -11.03
C THR A 99 -12.25 -10.64 -10.16
N LYS A 100 -11.04 -10.68 -10.74
CA LYS A 100 -9.79 -10.32 -10.07
C LYS A 100 -9.18 -9.12 -10.77
N VAL A 101 -9.00 -8.03 -10.05
CA VAL A 101 -8.49 -6.78 -10.64
C VAL A 101 -7.32 -6.24 -9.81
N LEU A 102 -6.29 -5.83 -10.52
CA LEU A 102 -5.18 -5.02 -10.02
C LEU A 102 -5.38 -3.58 -10.53
N PHE A 103 -5.64 -2.66 -9.61
CA PHE A 103 -5.63 -1.23 -9.89
C PHE A 103 -4.29 -0.67 -9.45
N TYR A 104 -3.47 -0.25 -10.41
CA TYR A 104 -2.10 0.13 -10.15
C TYR A 104 -1.83 1.61 -10.43
N LEU A 105 -1.25 2.30 -9.45
CA LEU A 105 -0.86 3.70 -9.51
C LEU A 105 0.65 3.80 -9.72
N GLU A 106 1.05 4.37 -10.86
CA GLU A 106 2.48 4.51 -11.21
C GLU A 106 3.18 5.49 -10.28
N GLY A 107 4.45 5.21 -9.96
CA GLY A 107 5.35 6.15 -9.32
C GLY A 107 5.86 7.22 -10.27
N GLY A 108 6.65 8.15 -9.75
CA GLY A 108 7.23 9.16 -10.64
C GLY A 108 7.63 10.46 -9.94
N GLY A 109 7.93 10.43 -8.65
CA GLY A 109 8.39 11.58 -7.89
C GLY A 109 7.27 12.56 -7.53
N ALA A 110 7.63 13.81 -7.23
CA ALA A 110 6.67 14.85 -6.86
C ALA A 110 7.26 16.25 -7.07
N CYS A 111 6.41 17.27 -7.17
CA CYS A 111 6.85 18.64 -7.11
C CYS A 111 5.93 19.52 -6.26
N PHE A 112 6.50 20.41 -5.47
CA PHE A 112 5.76 21.28 -4.54
C PHE A 112 6.38 22.68 -4.39
N SER A 113 7.27 23.06 -5.28
CA SER A 113 7.86 24.40 -5.37
C SER A 113 8.13 24.77 -6.83
N GLY A 114 8.25 26.06 -7.13
CA GLY A 114 8.52 26.51 -8.49
C GLY A 114 9.82 25.94 -9.09
N GLU A 115 10.84 25.69 -8.28
CA GLU A 115 12.09 25.08 -8.72
C GLU A 115 11.90 23.60 -9.06
N MET A 116 11.12 22.87 -8.26
CA MET A 116 10.85 21.47 -8.51
C MET A 116 9.86 21.25 -9.66
N CYS A 117 8.87 22.13 -9.80
CA CYS A 117 7.81 21.98 -10.80
C CYS A 117 8.14 22.59 -12.17
N LYS A 118 9.27 23.29 -12.34
CA LYS A 118 9.64 23.81 -13.64
C LYS A 118 9.90 22.69 -14.65
N PRO A 119 9.51 22.85 -15.92
CA PRO A 119 9.75 21.84 -16.95
C PRO A 119 11.24 21.43 -17.02
N GLY A 120 11.49 20.11 -17.08
CA GLY A 120 12.82 19.54 -17.12
C GLY A 120 13.57 19.55 -15.78
N SER A 121 12.88 19.73 -14.65
CA SER A 121 13.48 19.67 -13.32
C SER A 121 14.01 18.28 -12.97
N GLY A 122 13.36 17.22 -13.51
CA GLY A 122 13.66 15.83 -13.20
C GLY A 122 13.19 15.38 -11.82
N THR A 123 12.37 16.17 -11.11
CA THR A 123 11.84 15.82 -9.79
C THR A 123 10.56 14.97 -9.86
N TYR A 124 9.89 14.98 -11.02
CA TYR A 124 8.72 14.15 -11.26
C TYR A 124 8.60 13.76 -12.75
N SER A 125 7.80 12.75 -13.05
CA SER A 125 7.43 12.38 -14.42
C SER A 125 6.48 13.42 -14.99
N GLU A 126 6.88 14.06 -16.08
CA GLU A 126 6.10 15.13 -16.74
C GLU A 126 5.22 14.59 -17.87
N ASN A 127 5.52 13.36 -18.34
CA ASN A 127 4.87 12.74 -19.50
C ASN A 127 4.52 11.29 -19.20
N ILE A 128 3.43 10.83 -19.80
CA ILE A 128 3.02 9.42 -19.76
C ILE A 128 4.01 8.60 -20.60
N ALA A 129 4.52 7.52 -20.01
CA ALA A 129 5.34 6.55 -20.73
C ALA A 129 4.48 5.77 -21.75
N PRO A 130 5.01 5.43 -22.94
CA PRO A 130 4.24 4.66 -23.92
C PRO A 130 3.94 3.26 -23.40
N VAL A 131 2.80 2.70 -23.80
CA VAL A 131 2.30 1.37 -23.39
C VAL A 131 3.32 0.25 -23.60
N SER A 132 4.17 0.34 -24.62
CA SER A 132 5.25 -0.62 -24.87
C SER A 132 6.23 -0.79 -23.70
N LYS A 133 6.27 0.17 -22.77
CA LYS A 133 7.05 0.01 -21.54
C LYS A 133 6.43 -0.95 -20.55
N LEU A 134 5.11 -1.17 -20.62
CA LEU A 134 4.42 -2.15 -19.78
C LEU A 134 4.53 -3.58 -20.33
N GLU A 135 4.68 -3.71 -21.65
CA GLU A 135 4.76 -5.03 -22.31
C GLU A 135 6.00 -5.83 -21.88
N ASP A 136 7.10 -5.11 -21.59
CA ASP A 136 8.38 -5.69 -21.18
C ASP A 136 8.74 -5.32 -19.71
N SER A 137 7.75 -4.91 -18.90
CA SER A 137 8.01 -4.52 -17.51
C SER A 137 8.25 -5.74 -16.62
N PRO A 138 9.25 -5.69 -15.73
CA PRO A 138 9.51 -6.72 -14.74
C PRO A 138 8.53 -6.65 -13.56
N GLY A 139 8.77 -7.47 -12.55
CA GLY A 139 8.00 -7.47 -11.30
C GLY A 139 6.57 -7.92 -11.51
N ILE A 140 5.61 -7.23 -10.90
CA ILE A 140 4.18 -7.61 -10.95
C ILE A 140 3.58 -7.57 -12.37
N PHE A 141 4.26 -6.99 -13.34
CA PHE A 141 3.83 -6.94 -14.74
C PHE A 141 4.49 -8.01 -15.62
N ASP A 142 5.40 -8.83 -15.11
CA ASP A 142 5.86 -10.02 -15.79
C ASP A 142 4.81 -11.14 -15.68
N PHE A 143 3.77 -11.04 -16.51
CA PHE A 143 2.67 -12.01 -16.53
C PHE A 143 3.07 -13.38 -17.09
N ALA A 144 4.27 -13.52 -17.63
CA ALA A 144 4.81 -14.79 -18.09
C ALA A 144 5.50 -15.57 -16.95
N ASN A 145 5.84 -14.90 -15.87
CA ASN A 145 6.45 -15.53 -14.71
C ASN A 145 5.41 -16.36 -13.93
N PRO A 146 5.63 -17.68 -13.77
CA PRO A 146 4.67 -18.55 -13.09
C PRO A 146 4.54 -18.27 -11.59
N GLU A 147 5.48 -17.52 -10.98
CA GLU A 147 5.41 -17.10 -9.58
C GLU A 147 4.64 -15.80 -9.40
N ASN A 148 4.24 -15.10 -10.47
CA ASN A 148 3.52 -13.84 -10.39
C ASN A 148 2.08 -14.06 -9.88
N PRO A 149 1.71 -13.59 -8.68
CA PRO A 149 0.36 -13.76 -8.15
C PRO A 149 -0.71 -12.97 -8.92
N PHE A 150 -0.30 -12.04 -9.78
CA PHE A 150 -1.18 -11.21 -10.61
C PHE A 150 -1.28 -11.69 -12.07
N ALA A 151 -0.72 -12.84 -12.41
CA ALA A 151 -0.67 -13.32 -13.81
C ALA A 151 -2.06 -13.43 -14.46
N ASP A 152 -3.10 -13.77 -13.67
CA ASP A 152 -4.49 -13.92 -14.13
C ASP A 152 -5.38 -12.71 -13.80
N TYR A 153 -4.85 -11.62 -13.26
CA TYR A 153 -5.62 -10.42 -12.94
C TYR A 153 -5.85 -9.55 -14.19
N SER A 154 -7.05 -8.98 -14.31
CA SER A 154 -7.23 -7.77 -15.12
C SER A 154 -6.50 -6.62 -14.47
N VAL A 155 -5.91 -5.74 -15.27
CA VAL A 155 -5.12 -4.62 -14.75
C VAL A 155 -5.66 -3.31 -15.29
N VAL A 156 -5.85 -2.34 -14.42
CA VAL A 156 -6.00 -0.94 -14.77
C VAL A 156 -4.76 -0.21 -14.27
N TYR A 157 -3.92 0.21 -15.20
CA TYR A 157 -2.68 0.92 -14.91
C TYR A 157 -2.86 2.40 -15.11
N VAL A 158 -2.68 3.17 -14.05
CA VAL A 158 -2.81 4.63 -14.01
C VAL A 158 -1.43 5.26 -14.09
N PRO A 159 -1.03 5.80 -15.27
CA PRO A 159 0.27 6.44 -15.42
C PRO A 159 0.34 7.75 -14.64
N TYR A 160 1.55 8.21 -14.37
CA TYR A 160 1.81 9.39 -13.58
C TYR A 160 2.44 10.53 -14.40
N CYS A 161 1.84 11.73 -14.33
CA CYS A 161 2.37 12.91 -15.03
C CYS A 161 1.98 14.25 -14.37
N THR A 162 1.61 14.25 -13.07
CA THR A 162 0.97 15.42 -12.43
C THR A 162 1.75 16.03 -11.26
N GLY A 163 2.80 15.38 -10.80
CA GLY A 163 3.67 15.88 -9.74
C GLY A 163 3.06 15.96 -8.34
N ASP A 164 1.90 15.30 -8.07
CA ASP A 164 1.06 15.45 -6.90
C ASP A 164 0.69 14.13 -6.18
N VAL A 165 1.46 13.07 -6.44
CA VAL A 165 1.26 11.71 -5.89
C VAL A 165 -0.16 11.18 -6.07
N HIS A 166 -0.78 11.40 -7.24
CA HIS A 166 -2.18 11.06 -7.58
C HIS A 166 -3.22 11.60 -6.57
N SER A 167 -2.94 12.70 -5.90
CA SER A 167 -3.81 13.20 -4.84
C SER A 167 -4.31 14.63 -5.05
N GLY A 168 -3.90 15.29 -6.11
CA GLY A 168 -4.21 16.70 -6.37
C GLY A 168 -5.43 16.92 -7.26
N ASN A 169 -6.08 18.09 -7.05
CA ASN A 169 -7.09 18.65 -7.97
C ASN A 169 -7.03 20.18 -7.98
N THR A 170 -5.90 20.74 -8.39
CA THR A 170 -5.76 22.21 -8.49
C THR A 170 -4.93 22.61 -9.69
N THR A 171 -5.07 23.86 -10.12
CA THR A 171 -4.11 24.54 -10.99
C THR A 171 -3.27 25.47 -10.13
N LYS A 172 -1.98 25.20 -10.00
CA LYS A 172 -1.10 25.95 -9.13
C LYS A 172 -0.15 26.82 -9.93
N ASP A 173 -0.17 28.13 -9.68
CA ASP A 173 0.85 29.07 -10.16
C ASP A 173 1.95 29.18 -9.09
N TYR A 174 3.13 28.69 -9.42
CA TYR A 174 4.33 28.77 -8.58
C TYR A 174 5.15 30.04 -8.85
N GLY A 175 4.69 30.92 -9.73
CA GLY A 175 5.41 32.11 -10.16
C GLY A 175 6.43 31.84 -11.27
N ASN A 176 7.01 32.95 -11.81
CA ASN A 176 8.02 32.89 -12.89
C ASN A 176 7.60 32.07 -14.13
N GLY A 177 6.29 32.00 -14.40
CA GLY A 177 5.74 31.28 -15.55
C GLY A 177 5.59 29.77 -15.33
N VAL A 178 5.80 29.26 -14.10
CA VAL A 178 5.59 27.86 -13.74
C VAL A 178 4.15 27.68 -13.27
N VAL A 179 3.30 27.17 -14.14
CA VAL A 179 1.90 26.82 -13.82
C VAL A 179 1.73 25.33 -14.03
N VAL A 180 1.21 24.62 -13.03
CA VAL A 180 1.09 23.17 -13.01
C VAL A 180 -0.37 22.76 -12.80
N GLN A 181 -0.81 21.79 -13.60
CA GLN A 181 -2.08 21.11 -13.43
C GLN A 181 -1.88 19.91 -12.51
N HIS A 182 -2.10 20.09 -11.20
CA HIS A 182 -2.13 19.00 -10.24
C HIS A 182 -3.49 18.30 -10.31
N LYS A 183 -3.63 17.34 -11.22
CA LYS A 183 -4.88 16.62 -11.54
C LYS A 183 -4.80 15.12 -11.28
N GLY A 184 -3.84 14.69 -10.48
CA GLY A 184 -3.58 13.27 -10.25
C GLY A 184 -4.77 12.53 -9.63
N PHE A 185 -5.50 13.15 -8.70
CA PHE A 185 -6.70 12.55 -8.13
C PHE A 185 -7.83 12.42 -9.18
N VAL A 186 -8.03 13.43 -10.02
CA VAL A 186 -9.05 13.41 -11.09
C VAL A 186 -8.74 12.31 -12.09
N ASN A 187 -7.47 12.20 -12.49
CA ASN A 187 -6.99 11.17 -13.40
C ASN A 187 -7.22 9.75 -12.85
N ALA A 188 -6.81 9.52 -11.61
CA ALA A 188 -6.93 8.21 -10.98
C ALA A 188 -8.39 7.86 -10.66
N SER A 189 -9.23 8.83 -10.30
CA SER A 189 -10.67 8.62 -10.09
C SER A 189 -11.38 8.21 -11.38
N SER A 190 -11.05 8.86 -12.50
CA SER A 190 -11.60 8.48 -13.82
C SER A 190 -11.23 7.05 -14.21
N ALA A 191 -10.00 6.63 -13.91
CA ALA A 191 -9.55 5.26 -14.14
C ALA A 191 -10.25 4.27 -13.20
N LEU A 192 -10.50 4.65 -11.94
CA LEU A 192 -11.25 3.84 -10.97
C LEU A 192 -12.72 3.64 -11.42
N ASP A 193 -13.37 4.71 -11.83
CA ASP A 193 -14.75 4.64 -12.35
C ASP A 193 -14.84 3.70 -13.55
N THR A 194 -13.89 3.81 -14.49
CA THR A 194 -13.80 2.90 -15.65
C THR A 194 -13.54 1.45 -15.20
N MET A 195 -12.71 1.23 -14.19
CA MET A 195 -12.48 -0.11 -13.63
C MET A 195 -13.78 -0.71 -13.09
N ILE A 196 -14.54 0.05 -12.32
CA ILE A 196 -15.79 -0.41 -11.72
C ILE A 196 -16.84 -0.71 -12.80
N GLU A 197 -16.94 0.14 -13.83
CA GLU A 197 -17.84 -0.06 -14.96
C GLU A 197 -17.50 -1.30 -15.78
N ARG A 198 -16.19 -1.56 -16.02
CA ARG A 198 -15.73 -2.73 -16.81
C ARG A 198 -15.77 -4.03 -16.02
N PHE A 199 -15.51 -3.97 -14.72
CA PHE A 199 -15.40 -5.14 -13.84
C PHE A 199 -16.37 -5.10 -12.66
N PRO A 200 -17.70 -4.97 -12.91
CA PRO A 200 -18.69 -4.78 -11.83
C PRO A 200 -18.86 -6.01 -10.93
N ASN A 201 -18.32 -7.16 -11.34
CA ASN A 201 -18.37 -8.42 -10.60
C ASN A 201 -17.03 -8.73 -9.89
N THR A 202 -16.21 -7.74 -9.67
CA THR A 202 -14.94 -7.90 -8.96
C THR A 202 -15.16 -8.47 -7.56
N THR A 203 -14.49 -9.59 -7.29
CA THR A 203 -14.51 -10.25 -5.97
C THR A 203 -13.17 -10.14 -5.24
N GLN A 204 -12.08 -9.88 -5.98
CA GLN A 204 -10.75 -9.61 -5.45
C GLN A 204 -10.21 -8.35 -6.12
N LEU A 205 -9.95 -7.33 -5.33
CA LEU A 205 -9.33 -6.09 -5.78
C LEU A 205 -8.05 -5.85 -5.01
N VAL A 206 -6.94 -5.73 -5.72
CA VAL A 206 -5.70 -5.24 -5.15
C VAL A 206 -5.47 -3.83 -5.71
N VAL A 207 -5.42 -2.84 -4.83
CA VAL A 207 -4.98 -1.49 -5.17
C VAL A 207 -3.52 -1.37 -4.80
N ALA A 208 -2.67 -1.28 -5.81
CA ALA A 208 -1.23 -1.23 -5.62
C ALA A 208 -0.64 0.05 -6.21
N GLY A 209 0.53 0.42 -5.74
CA GLY A 209 1.27 1.55 -6.30
C GLY A 209 2.68 1.61 -5.76
N SER A 210 3.57 2.18 -6.54
CA SER A 210 4.98 2.34 -6.18
C SER A 210 5.34 3.81 -6.01
N SER A 211 6.20 4.13 -5.02
CA SER A 211 6.69 5.50 -4.80
C SER A 211 5.52 6.50 -4.66
N ALA A 212 5.47 7.52 -5.51
CA ALA A 212 4.36 8.50 -5.57
C ALA A 212 2.98 7.82 -5.64
N GLY A 213 2.86 6.71 -6.37
CA GLY A 213 1.60 5.98 -6.53
C GLY A 213 1.19 5.18 -5.31
N SER A 214 2.10 4.88 -4.39
CA SER A 214 1.78 4.10 -3.18
C SER A 214 0.99 4.91 -2.13
N PHE A 215 1.17 6.25 -2.10
CA PHE A 215 0.53 7.14 -1.14
C PHE A 215 -1.00 7.10 -1.14
N PRO A 216 -1.68 7.20 -2.30
CA PRO A 216 -3.12 7.27 -2.35
C PRO A 216 -3.79 5.90 -2.35
N THR A 217 -3.04 4.79 -2.43
CA THR A 217 -3.62 3.44 -2.54
C THR A 217 -4.67 3.12 -1.49
N PRO A 218 -4.51 3.51 -0.19
CA PRO A 218 -5.54 3.25 0.80
C PRO A 218 -6.86 3.97 0.51
N VAL A 219 -6.78 5.24 0.07
CA VAL A 219 -7.97 6.05 -0.26
C VAL A 219 -8.70 5.45 -1.45
N PHE A 220 -8.00 5.11 -2.53
CA PHE A 220 -8.63 4.47 -3.70
C PHE A 220 -9.20 3.08 -3.40
N ALA A 221 -8.56 2.30 -2.51
CA ALA A 221 -9.13 1.02 -2.06
C ALA A 221 -10.43 1.20 -1.29
N ALA A 222 -10.51 2.20 -0.41
CA ALA A 222 -11.72 2.48 0.34
C ALA A 222 -12.84 3.04 -0.56
N MET A 223 -12.53 3.95 -1.50
CA MET A 223 -13.47 4.44 -2.52
C MET A 223 -14.02 3.30 -3.39
N ALA A 224 -13.15 2.36 -3.79
CA ALA A 224 -13.59 1.17 -4.52
C ALA A 224 -14.52 0.30 -3.64
N GLY A 225 -14.23 0.19 -2.36
CA GLY A 225 -15.04 -0.56 -1.40
C GLY A 225 -16.46 -0.04 -1.24
N ASP A 226 -16.66 1.27 -1.35
CA ASP A 226 -17.98 1.90 -1.34
C ASP A 226 -18.86 1.43 -2.51
N GLN A 227 -18.24 1.13 -3.65
CA GLN A 227 -18.93 0.70 -4.86
C GLN A 227 -18.91 -0.83 -5.07
N LEU A 228 -17.96 -1.54 -4.47
CA LEU A 228 -17.77 -2.99 -4.55
C LEU A 228 -17.82 -3.63 -3.14
N PRO A 229 -18.94 -3.55 -2.41
CA PRO A 229 -19.02 -3.89 -0.99
C PRO A 229 -18.74 -5.37 -0.66
N ASN A 230 -18.77 -6.24 -1.68
CA ASN A 230 -18.51 -7.68 -1.53
C ASN A 230 -17.10 -8.09 -1.99
N ALA A 231 -16.30 -7.15 -2.49
CA ALA A 231 -14.93 -7.44 -2.91
C ALA A 231 -14.01 -7.62 -1.68
N ASP A 232 -13.08 -8.57 -1.78
CA ASP A 232 -11.93 -8.69 -0.91
C ASP A 232 -10.91 -7.61 -1.33
N LEU A 233 -10.75 -6.60 -0.46
CA LEU A 233 -9.98 -5.39 -0.76
C LEU A 233 -8.60 -5.48 -0.13
N LYS A 234 -7.58 -5.33 -0.95
CA LYS A 234 -6.19 -5.35 -0.54
C LYS A 234 -5.44 -4.13 -1.06
N VAL A 235 -4.52 -3.64 -0.26
CA VAL A 235 -3.60 -2.56 -0.60
C VAL A 235 -2.18 -3.10 -0.60
N PHE A 236 -1.44 -2.88 -1.68
CA PHE A 236 0.01 -3.08 -1.71
C PHE A 236 0.70 -1.75 -1.98
N ALA A 237 1.25 -1.14 -0.94
CA ALA A 237 1.94 0.15 -0.98
C ALA A 237 3.46 -0.04 -0.93
N ASP A 238 4.14 0.27 -2.03
CA ASP A 238 5.56 0.06 -2.23
C ASP A 238 6.33 1.38 -2.19
N SER A 239 7.20 1.55 -1.18
CA SER A 239 8.11 2.67 -0.97
C SER A 239 7.41 4.02 -0.69
N SER A 240 6.62 4.07 0.40
CA SER A 240 6.05 5.33 0.94
C SER A 240 6.10 5.42 2.47
N GLY A 241 6.62 4.41 3.16
CA GLY A 241 6.60 4.34 4.62
C GLY A 241 7.50 5.35 5.33
N ALA A 242 8.55 5.82 4.68
CA ALA A 242 9.54 6.72 5.27
C ALA A 242 9.22 8.22 5.12
N VAL A 243 7.99 8.58 4.76
CA VAL A 243 7.60 9.99 4.67
C VAL A 243 7.19 10.51 6.05
N PRO A 244 7.85 11.58 6.55
CA PRO A 244 7.57 12.13 7.87
C PRO A 244 6.30 13.00 7.90
N ASP A 245 5.81 13.31 9.09
CA ASP A 245 4.53 14.01 9.31
C ASP A 245 4.45 15.45 8.79
N ALA A 246 5.56 16.07 8.41
CA ALA A 246 5.59 17.50 8.04
C ALA A 246 5.19 17.76 6.57
N MET A 247 4.06 17.22 6.12
CA MET A 247 3.62 17.29 4.71
C MET A 247 2.50 18.30 4.44
N GLY A 248 1.97 18.98 5.45
CA GLY A 248 0.81 19.86 5.30
C GLY A 248 0.96 20.93 4.21
N PHE A 249 2.13 21.58 4.10
CA PHE A 249 2.38 22.57 3.04
C PHE A 249 2.40 21.96 1.63
N VAL A 250 2.83 20.71 1.50
CA VAL A 250 2.90 19.99 0.21
C VAL A 250 1.49 19.68 -0.27
N VAL A 251 0.69 19.02 0.55
CA VAL A 251 -0.70 18.66 0.21
C VAL A 251 -1.58 19.88 0.00
N GLY A 252 -1.32 20.98 0.71
CA GLY A 252 -2.01 22.25 0.50
C GLY A 252 -1.70 22.89 -0.87
N ASN A 253 -0.51 22.65 -1.45
CA ASN A 253 -0.19 23.10 -2.80
C ASN A 253 -0.94 22.32 -3.88
N TRP A 254 -1.27 21.07 -3.62
CA TRP A 254 -1.94 20.17 -4.56
C TRP A 254 -3.48 20.23 -4.48
N GLY A 255 -4.03 20.89 -3.43
CA GLY A 255 -5.47 20.87 -3.19
C GLY A 255 -5.98 19.49 -2.78
N THR A 256 -5.17 18.72 -2.05
CA THR A 256 -5.47 17.32 -1.71
C THR A 256 -6.68 17.21 -0.76
N LEU A 257 -6.85 18.14 0.18
CA LEU A 257 -7.97 18.03 1.12
C LEU A 257 -9.34 18.18 0.45
N GLU A 258 -9.39 18.94 -0.63
CA GLU A 258 -10.61 19.15 -1.42
C GLU A 258 -10.97 17.95 -2.30
N THR A 259 -10.05 16.97 -2.43
CA THR A 259 -10.27 15.75 -3.22
C THR A 259 -10.67 14.55 -2.38
N LEU A 260 -10.41 14.60 -1.07
CA LEU A 260 -10.76 13.50 -0.18
C LEU A 260 -12.27 13.25 -0.22
N PRO A 261 -12.70 11.97 -0.15
CA PRO A 261 -14.11 11.63 -0.10
C PRO A 261 -14.82 12.25 1.10
N ASP A 262 -16.13 12.46 0.99
CA ASP A 262 -16.97 12.99 2.08
C ASP A 262 -17.28 11.89 3.11
N TRP A 263 -16.26 11.40 3.78
CA TRP A 263 -16.38 10.42 4.85
C TRP A 263 -16.44 11.09 6.23
N PRO A 264 -17.30 10.61 7.15
CA PRO A 264 -17.34 11.15 8.52
C PRO A 264 -15.99 11.15 9.23
N GLU A 265 -15.12 10.18 8.91
CA GLU A 265 -13.82 9.98 9.53
C GLU A 265 -12.82 11.10 9.21
N ILE A 266 -13.06 11.87 8.15
CA ILE A 266 -12.18 12.97 7.72
C ILE A 266 -12.83 14.34 7.82
N GLU A 267 -14.04 14.44 8.40
CA GLU A 267 -14.72 15.72 8.59
C GLU A 267 -13.86 16.67 9.44
N GLY A 268 -13.64 17.87 8.95
CA GLY A 268 -12.87 18.91 9.63
C GLY A 268 -11.36 18.75 9.61
N LEU A 269 -10.83 17.82 8.77
CA LEU A 269 -9.39 17.67 8.59
C LEU A 269 -8.74 18.95 8.08
N THR A 270 -7.61 19.30 8.68
CA THR A 270 -6.76 20.42 8.23
C THR A 270 -5.45 19.92 7.63
N VAL A 271 -4.79 20.73 6.81
CA VAL A 271 -3.51 20.38 6.18
C VAL A 271 -2.42 20.01 7.20
N ASP A 272 -2.43 20.64 8.37
CA ASP A 272 -1.45 20.36 9.43
C ASP A 272 -1.66 19.00 10.12
N GLN A 273 -2.85 18.42 9.97
CA GLN A 273 -3.20 17.09 10.49
C GLN A 273 -2.95 15.98 9.49
N PHE A 274 -2.76 16.34 8.22
CA PHE A 274 -2.50 15.34 7.16
C PHE A 274 -1.09 14.78 7.30
N THR A 275 -0.98 13.48 7.55
CA THR A 275 0.28 12.75 7.65
C THR A 275 0.29 11.57 6.67
N PRO A 276 1.45 11.03 6.31
CA PRO A 276 1.51 9.86 5.43
C PRO A 276 0.76 8.64 5.95
N ALA A 277 0.78 8.41 7.27
CA ALA A 277 0.00 7.34 7.90
C ALA A 277 -1.51 7.60 7.85
N TYR A 278 -1.92 8.85 7.67
CA TYR A 278 -3.32 9.27 7.74
C TYR A 278 -4.21 8.58 6.71
N THR A 279 -3.72 8.40 5.47
CA THR A 279 -4.48 7.74 4.41
C THR A 279 -4.82 6.29 4.77
N PHE A 280 -3.88 5.56 5.38
CA PHE A 280 -4.09 4.20 5.89
C PHE A 280 -5.07 4.18 7.06
N ILE A 281 -4.87 5.09 8.03
CA ILE A 281 -5.72 5.18 9.22
C ILE A 281 -7.17 5.46 8.81
N LYS A 282 -7.40 6.45 7.94
CA LYS A 282 -8.75 6.85 7.55
C LYS A 282 -9.42 5.83 6.64
N ALA A 283 -8.69 5.19 5.76
CA ALA A 283 -9.21 4.09 4.96
C ALA A 283 -9.59 2.89 5.84
N ALA A 284 -8.79 2.55 6.86
CA ALA A 284 -9.09 1.46 7.79
C ALA A 284 -10.27 1.79 8.73
N GLU A 285 -10.39 3.03 9.19
CA GLU A 285 -11.55 3.50 9.98
C GLU A 285 -12.83 3.44 9.16
N HIS A 286 -12.78 3.86 7.87
CA HIS A 286 -13.91 3.85 6.96
C HIS A 286 -14.31 2.43 6.54
N ASN A 287 -13.34 1.61 6.16
CA ASN A 287 -13.56 0.21 5.77
C ASN A 287 -12.58 -0.74 6.46
N PRO A 288 -12.91 -1.25 7.66
CA PRO A 288 -12.02 -2.10 8.46
C PRO A 288 -11.76 -3.50 7.85
N LYS A 289 -12.37 -3.82 6.70
CA LYS A 289 -12.11 -5.08 5.98
C LYS A 289 -10.89 -4.97 5.06
N ILE A 290 -10.40 -3.76 4.77
CA ILE A 290 -9.21 -3.59 3.93
C ILE A 290 -8.01 -4.18 4.66
N THR A 291 -7.23 -4.97 3.94
CA THR A 291 -5.92 -5.45 4.40
C THR A 291 -4.82 -4.70 3.68
N PHE A 292 -3.78 -4.32 4.42
CA PHE A 292 -2.69 -3.51 3.90
C PHE A 292 -1.39 -4.28 3.96
N LEU A 293 -0.61 -4.16 2.90
CA LEU A 293 0.75 -4.64 2.81
C LEU A 293 1.64 -3.46 2.40
N ARG A 294 2.71 -3.23 3.17
CA ARG A 294 3.68 -2.16 2.92
C ARG A 294 5.07 -2.74 2.74
N HIS A 295 5.76 -2.22 1.75
CA HIS A 295 7.16 -2.53 1.50
C HIS A 295 7.98 -1.23 1.46
N ASP A 296 9.16 -1.23 2.07
CA ASP A 296 10.12 -0.14 2.02
C ASP A 296 11.56 -0.66 2.08
N TYR A 297 12.50 0.03 1.44
CA TYR A 297 13.93 -0.20 1.62
C TYR A 297 14.51 0.69 2.74
N ALA A 298 15.33 0.10 3.61
CA ALA A 298 15.87 0.76 4.80
C ALA A 298 16.69 2.03 4.50
N PHE A 299 17.34 2.07 3.35
CA PHE A 299 18.26 3.16 2.94
C PHE A 299 17.85 3.78 1.59
N ASP A 300 16.55 3.82 1.32
CA ASP A 300 15.99 4.37 0.08
C ASP A 300 16.53 5.78 -0.22
N PRO A 301 17.30 5.97 -1.32
CA PRO A 301 17.92 7.25 -1.63
C PRO A 301 16.91 8.27 -2.18
N VAL A 302 15.82 7.81 -2.79
CA VAL A 302 14.79 8.68 -3.36
C VAL A 302 13.97 9.29 -2.23
N LEU A 303 13.50 8.50 -1.28
CA LEU A 303 12.80 9.02 -0.10
C LEU A 303 13.71 9.92 0.74
N SER A 304 15.00 9.59 0.88
CA SER A 304 15.99 10.47 1.52
C SER A 304 16.11 11.82 0.83
N GLN A 305 16.14 11.84 -0.50
CA GLN A 305 16.23 13.07 -1.29
C GLN A 305 14.98 13.94 -1.12
N PHE A 306 13.79 13.36 -1.19
CA PHE A 306 12.53 14.10 -0.99
C PHE A 306 12.39 14.62 0.44
N ALA A 307 12.82 13.86 1.45
CA ALA A 307 12.89 14.34 2.83
C ALA A 307 13.79 15.58 2.95
N GLN A 308 14.97 15.58 2.34
CA GLN A 308 15.88 16.73 2.31
C GLN A 308 15.25 17.94 1.58
N MET A 309 14.60 17.73 0.44
CA MET A 309 13.91 18.80 -0.30
C MET A 309 12.77 19.42 0.52
N ALA A 310 12.13 18.63 1.39
CA ALA A 310 11.13 19.11 2.34
C ALA A 310 11.75 19.78 3.61
N GLY A 311 13.07 19.89 3.69
CA GLY A 311 13.77 20.49 4.84
C GLY A 311 13.87 19.55 6.05
N LEU A 312 13.73 18.25 5.85
CA LEU A 312 13.75 17.23 6.87
C LEU A 312 15.07 16.45 6.85
N SER A 313 15.49 15.92 8.00
CA SER A 313 16.71 15.11 8.07
C SER A 313 16.37 13.63 7.77
N PRO A 314 17.01 13.02 6.75
CA PRO A 314 16.75 11.62 6.38
C PRO A 314 17.54 10.62 7.23
N ASP A 315 18.16 11.05 8.33
CA ASP A 315 19.19 10.27 9.06
C ASP A 315 18.67 8.95 9.64
N ASN A 316 17.35 8.69 9.60
CA ASN A 316 16.78 7.44 10.09
C ASN A 316 15.44 7.11 9.43
N LEU A 317 15.46 6.71 8.15
CA LEU A 317 14.26 6.30 7.43
C LEU A 317 13.52 5.16 8.13
N VAL A 318 14.25 4.14 8.63
CA VAL A 318 13.65 3.00 9.34
C VAL A 318 12.85 3.47 10.56
N SER A 319 13.36 4.44 11.31
CA SER A 319 12.61 4.99 12.46
C SER A 319 11.32 5.68 12.04
N VAL A 320 11.32 6.38 10.91
CA VAL A 320 10.11 7.01 10.35
C VAL A 320 9.12 5.95 9.88
N MET A 321 9.58 4.94 9.15
CA MET A 321 8.77 3.78 8.71
C MET A 321 8.07 3.13 9.90
N ARG A 322 8.83 2.78 10.95
CA ARG A 322 8.31 2.14 12.18
C ARG A 322 7.37 3.05 12.98
N THR A 323 7.62 4.35 12.98
CA THR A 323 6.72 5.32 13.64
C THR A 323 5.38 5.39 12.90
N ASN A 324 5.40 5.46 11.58
CA ASN A 324 4.18 5.49 10.77
C ASN A 324 3.40 4.18 10.88
N GLU A 325 4.08 3.04 10.86
CA GLU A 325 3.52 1.71 11.09
C GLU A 325 2.79 1.64 12.43
N SER A 326 3.48 1.99 13.54
CA SER A 326 2.89 1.96 14.87
C SER A 326 1.64 2.84 15.00
N LYS A 327 1.55 3.95 14.25
CA LYS A 327 0.34 4.79 14.19
C LYS A 327 -0.81 4.07 13.48
N ILE A 328 -0.52 3.35 12.41
CA ILE A 328 -1.52 2.59 11.63
C ILE A 328 -2.02 1.41 12.49
N GLU A 329 -1.13 0.64 13.07
CA GLU A 329 -1.46 -0.52 13.91
C GLU A 329 -2.27 -0.15 15.15
N ALA A 330 -2.00 1.02 15.74
CA ALA A 330 -2.72 1.53 16.91
C ALA A 330 -4.23 1.71 16.66
N THR A 331 -4.67 1.78 15.40
CA THR A 331 -6.09 1.84 15.02
C THR A 331 -6.76 0.46 14.95
N GLY A 332 -5.97 -0.62 15.02
CA GLY A 332 -6.43 -1.99 14.77
C GLY A 332 -6.53 -2.35 13.28
N ALA A 333 -5.94 -1.53 12.40
CA ALA A 333 -5.84 -1.84 10.97
C ALA A 333 -5.08 -3.15 10.75
N ASN A 334 -5.54 -3.96 9.81
CA ASN A 334 -4.85 -5.19 9.40
C ASN A 334 -3.74 -4.82 8.41
N VAL A 335 -2.53 -4.58 8.90
CA VAL A 335 -1.36 -4.20 8.11
C VAL A 335 -0.22 -5.17 8.36
N ALA A 336 0.46 -5.56 7.28
CA ALA A 336 1.72 -6.28 7.30
C ALA A 336 2.80 -5.44 6.63
N ASN A 337 3.99 -5.42 7.21
CA ASN A 337 5.08 -4.56 6.79
C ASN A 337 6.33 -5.39 6.46
N TRP A 338 7.02 -4.99 5.37
CA TRP A 338 8.30 -5.55 4.99
C TRP A 338 9.31 -4.42 4.82
N ILE A 339 10.38 -4.42 5.62
CA ILE A 339 11.49 -3.47 5.47
C ILE A 339 12.72 -4.23 5.00
N SER A 340 13.03 -4.07 3.71
CA SER A 340 14.19 -4.68 3.05
C SER A 340 15.50 -4.03 3.47
N PRO A 341 16.59 -4.79 3.59
CA PRO A 341 17.93 -4.20 3.63
C PRO A 341 18.26 -3.59 2.25
N GLY A 342 19.23 -2.65 2.21
CA GLY A 342 19.67 -2.10 0.93
C GLY A 342 19.20 -0.67 0.67
N ALA A 343 19.53 -0.19 -0.52
CA ALA A 343 19.38 1.21 -0.93
C ALA A 343 18.66 1.36 -2.28
N GLU A 344 17.80 0.42 -2.60
CA GLU A 344 16.94 0.47 -3.78
C GLU A 344 15.72 1.34 -3.52
N HIS A 345 14.97 1.63 -4.57
CA HIS A 345 13.69 2.32 -4.51
C HIS A 345 12.65 1.53 -5.30
N THR A 346 11.60 1.06 -4.59
CA THR A 346 10.53 0.17 -5.04
C THR A 346 10.98 -1.27 -5.34
N ILE A 347 10.08 -2.23 -5.14
CA ILE A 347 10.27 -3.64 -5.46
C ILE A 347 9.22 -4.14 -6.47
N ALA A 348 8.02 -3.56 -6.46
CA ALA A 348 6.88 -4.08 -7.23
C ALA A 348 7.13 -4.18 -8.73
N VAL A 349 7.94 -3.28 -9.29
CA VAL A 349 8.22 -3.18 -10.74
C VAL A 349 9.65 -3.58 -11.08
N ARG A 350 10.22 -4.53 -10.35
CA ARG A 350 11.61 -4.98 -10.48
C ARG A 350 11.74 -6.50 -10.37
N ASP A 351 12.83 -7.05 -10.87
CA ASP A 351 13.12 -8.50 -10.77
C ASP A 351 13.41 -8.94 -9.35
N GLU A 352 13.83 -8.02 -8.47
CA GLU A 352 14.02 -8.26 -7.05
C GLU A 352 12.75 -8.74 -6.35
N LEU A 353 11.57 -8.45 -6.89
CA LEU A 353 10.27 -9.01 -6.45
C LEU A 353 10.33 -10.53 -6.28
N TYR A 354 11.02 -11.22 -7.18
CA TYR A 354 11.10 -12.69 -7.21
C TYR A 354 12.31 -13.25 -6.49
N THR A 355 13.34 -12.45 -6.27
CA THR A 355 14.64 -12.94 -5.81
C THR A 355 14.97 -12.48 -4.39
N GLU A 356 14.30 -11.45 -3.88
CA GLU A 356 14.56 -10.98 -2.52
C GLU A 356 14.11 -12.01 -1.48
N GLU A 357 15.00 -12.29 -0.55
CA GLU A 357 14.77 -13.19 0.58
C GLU A 357 15.30 -12.54 1.86
N MET A 358 14.50 -12.57 2.91
CA MET A 358 14.87 -12.04 4.20
C MET A 358 14.32 -12.92 5.32
N ASN A 359 15.15 -13.21 6.33
CA ASN A 359 14.80 -14.06 7.47
C ASN A 359 14.27 -15.46 7.06
N GLY A 360 14.69 -15.99 5.90
CA GLY A 360 14.26 -17.29 5.37
C GLY A 360 12.91 -17.27 4.68
N VAL A 361 12.36 -16.09 4.37
CA VAL A 361 11.12 -15.90 3.62
C VAL A 361 11.42 -15.15 2.32
N ARG A 362 10.92 -15.64 1.20
CA ARG A 362 11.00 -14.92 -0.09
C ARG A 362 9.88 -13.90 -0.16
N PHE A 363 10.19 -12.69 -0.65
CA PHE A 363 9.20 -11.62 -0.77
C PHE A 363 8.00 -12.03 -1.62
N ILE A 364 8.24 -12.73 -2.74
CA ILE A 364 7.15 -13.18 -3.62
C ILE A 364 6.22 -14.21 -2.94
N GLU A 365 6.72 -15.05 -2.05
CA GLU A 365 5.91 -16.00 -1.28
C GLU A 365 5.04 -15.26 -0.27
N TRP A 366 5.60 -14.26 0.40
CA TRP A 366 4.91 -13.40 1.34
C TRP A 366 3.82 -12.56 0.64
N LEU A 367 4.13 -11.93 -0.50
CA LEU A 367 3.15 -11.20 -1.31
C LEU A 367 2.05 -12.14 -1.83
N THR A 368 2.41 -13.35 -2.29
CA THR A 368 1.44 -14.34 -2.79
C THR A 368 0.49 -14.80 -1.69
N ALA A 369 0.99 -15.01 -0.47
CA ALA A 369 0.16 -15.38 0.66
C ALA A 369 -0.81 -14.25 1.01
N PHE A 370 -0.36 -12.99 1.02
CA PHE A 370 -1.21 -11.81 1.21
C PHE A 370 -2.32 -11.72 0.14
N VAL A 371 -1.97 -11.84 -1.14
CA VAL A 371 -2.93 -11.78 -2.25
C VAL A 371 -3.99 -12.89 -2.12
N ASN A 372 -3.61 -14.06 -1.59
CA ASN A 372 -4.52 -15.19 -1.33
C ASN A 372 -5.28 -15.09 0.00
N GLY A 373 -5.24 -13.95 0.69
CA GLY A 373 -6.00 -13.69 1.91
C GLY A 373 -5.47 -14.43 3.14
N LYS A 374 -4.19 -14.80 3.14
CA LYS A 374 -3.53 -15.33 4.33
C LYS A 374 -2.91 -14.17 5.10
N PRO A 375 -3.12 -14.09 6.41
CA PRO A 375 -2.43 -13.10 7.23
C PRO A 375 -0.94 -13.37 7.21
N GLU A 376 -0.15 -12.29 7.08
CA GLU A 376 1.29 -12.36 7.11
C GLU A 376 1.82 -11.57 8.30
N ASP A 377 2.89 -12.10 8.90
CA ASP A 377 3.62 -11.39 9.94
C ASP A 377 4.57 -10.35 9.30
N ASP A 378 4.88 -9.33 10.06
CA ASP A 378 5.87 -8.33 9.67
C ASP A 378 7.26 -8.96 9.47
N ASN A 379 7.97 -8.50 8.46
CA ASN A 379 9.33 -8.93 8.18
C ASN A 379 10.27 -7.73 8.07
N TYR A 380 11.26 -7.68 8.94
CA TYR A 380 12.20 -6.56 9.04
C TYR A 380 13.64 -7.02 8.97
N CYS A 381 14.46 -6.25 8.29
CA CYS A 381 15.91 -6.44 8.39
C CYS A 381 16.36 -6.24 9.84
N LEU A 382 16.95 -7.30 10.43
CA LEU A 382 17.43 -7.28 11.81
C LEU A 382 18.68 -6.41 11.97
N ASP A 383 19.51 -6.38 10.95
CA ASP A 383 20.71 -5.54 10.83
C ASP A 383 20.66 -4.92 9.43
N CYS A 384 19.93 -3.80 9.34
CA CYS A 384 19.73 -3.11 8.06
C CYS A 384 21.05 -2.47 7.61
N ALA A 385 22.00 -3.29 7.12
CA ALA A 385 23.24 -2.81 6.52
C ALA A 385 23.00 -2.38 5.07
N LYS A 386 23.73 -1.33 4.63
CA LYS A 386 23.74 -0.87 3.23
C LYS A 386 24.39 -1.88 2.31
#